data_a24fb6e3b7e8d753237665ca63ba925a
#
_entry.id   a24fb6e3b7e8d753237665ca63ba925a
#
_cell.length_a   1.000
_cell.length_b   1.000
_cell.length_c   1.000
_cell.angle_alpha   90.00
_cell.angle_beta   90.00
_cell.angle_gamma   90.00
#
_symmetry.space_group_name_H-M   'P 1'
#
loop_
_entity.id
_entity.type
_entity.pdbx_description
1 polymer ?
#
loop_
_entity_poly.entity_id
_entity_poly.type
_entity_poly.pdbx_seq_one_letter_code
_entity_poly.pdbx_strand_id
1 'polypeptide(L)'
;MKKELYEQMLRVNHAGEYGAQYIYSGQIKYTKNKKLQNELKHIAEEEKVHLDYFEKLILEERVRPTVMNTVWKYGGFSMGAVTALLGKDYVLACTEAVEEEIVKHYRNQLDAIDDVEKKNFKKTIKKFLDDEDKHRSFGSTHQNKSLRIRAFKELVRLITQTAINISQKY
;
A
#
# COMPACT_ATOMS: atom_id res chain seq x y z
N MET A 1 -0.49 -3.83 -24.52
CA MET A 1 0.45 -3.17 -23.55
C MET A 1 1.84 -3.74 -23.71
N LYS A 2 2.93 -2.91 -23.63
CA LYS A 2 4.31 -3.41 -23.69
C LYS A 2 4.58 -4.36 -22.52
N LYS A 3 5.24 -5.50 -22.78
CA LYS A 3 5.57 -6.52 -21.78
C LYS A 3 6.33 -5.94 -20.57
N GLU A 4 7.36 -5.13 -20.83
CA GLU A 4 8.17 -4.47 -19.80
C GLU A 4 7.35 -3.61 -18.84
N LEU A 5 6.37 -2.86 -19.37
CA LEU A 5 5.48 -2.03 -18.55
C LEU A 5 4.60 -2.90 -17.62
N TYR A 6 4.09 -4.01 -18.15
CA TYR A 6 3.30 -4.96 -17.36
C TYR A 6 4.12 -5.61 -16.23
N GLU A 7 5.34 -6.08 -16.55
CA GLU A 7 6.25 -6.64 -15.55
C GLU A 7 6.61 -5.61 -14.46
N GLN A 8 6.81 -4.34 -14.85
CA GLN A 8 7.06 -3.25 -13.92
C GLN A 8 5.84 -3.02 -13.01
N MET A 9 4.62 -2.99 -13.56
CA MET A 9 3.38 -2.86 -12.77
C MET A 9 3.26 -3.99 -11.75
N LEU A 10 3.49 -5.25 -12.15
CA LEU A 10 3.43 -6.40 -11.24
C LEU A 10 4.43 -6.28 -10.09
N ARG A 11 5.67 -5.88 -10.40
CA ARG A 11 6.73 -5.73 -9.40
C ARG A 11 6.41 -4.65 -8.38
N VAL A 12 5.96 -3.49 -8.83
CA VAL A 12 5.62 -2.37 -7.95
C VAL A 12 4.41 -2.68 -7.09
N ASN A 13 3.36 -3.25 -7.69
CA ASN A 13 2.15 -3.60 -6.94
C ASN A 13 2.47 -4.64 -5.86
N HIS A 14 3.19 -5.72 -6.22
CA HIS A 14 3.65 -6.69 -5.23
C HIS A 14 4.46 -6.04 -4.10
N ALA A 15 5.37 -5.13 -4.43
CA ALA A 15 6.18 -4.44 -3.43
C ALA A 15 5.35 -3.53 -2.50
N GLY A 16 4.33 -2.86 -3.05
CA GLY A 16 3.40 -2.02 -2.30
C GLY A 16 2.60 -2.82 -1.29
N GLU A 17 1.92 -3.88 -1.75
CA GLU A 17 1.12 -4.76 -0.88
C GLU A 17 1.98 -5.47 0.18
N TYR A 18 3.19 -5.91 -0.22
CA TYR A 18 4.13 -6.50 0.71
C TYR A 18 4.54 -5.51 1.81
N GLY A 19 4.83 -4.26 1.44
CA GLY A 19 5.15 -3.19 2.40
C GLY A 19 3.97 -2.87 3.32
N ALA A 20 2.75 -2.75 2.76
CA ALA A 20 1.52 -2.46 3.49
C ALA A 20 1.24 -3.52 4.57
N GLN A 21 1.38 -4.82 4.26
CA GLN A 21 1.24 -5.90 5.23
C GLN A 21 2.13 -5.70 6.47
N TYR A 22 3.37 -5.25 6.28
CA TYR A 22 4.28 -5.00 7.41
C TYR A 22 3.97 -3.72 8.16
N ILE A 23 3.50 -2.66 7.47
CA ILE A 23 3.00 -1.45 8.14
C ILE A 23 1.83 -1.81 9.07
N TYR A 24 0.82 -2.49 8.55
CA TYR A 24 -0.34 -2.92 9.35
C TYR A 24 0.06 -3.88 10.47
N SER A 25 0.99 -4.82 10.22
CA SER A 25 1.51 -5.71 11.26
C SER A 25 2.14 -4.94 12.42
N GLY A 26 2.96 -3.93 12.14
CA GLY A 26 3.54 -3.04 13.15
C GLY A 26 2.48 -2.24 13.90
N GLN A 27 1.51 -1.66 13.18
CA GLN A 27 0.40 -0.90 13.78
C GLN A 27 -0.46 -1.77 14.69
N ILE A 28 -0.87 -2.96 14.24
CA ILE A 28 -1.70 -3.90 15.01
C ILE A 28 -1.00 -4.33 16.29
N LYS A 29 0.30 -4.62 16.21
CA LYS A 29 1.09 -5.12 17.34
C LYS A 29 1.17 -4.11 18.50
N TYR A 30 1.28 -2.82 18.20
CA TYR A 30 1.54 -1.79 19.20
C TYR A 30 0.32 -0.88 19.49
N THR A 31 -0.77 -0.97 18.71
CA THR A 31 -2.00 -0.22 18.97
C THR A 31 -2.71 -0.74 20.23
N LYS A 32 -2.90 0.14 21.22
CA LYS A 32 -3.61 -0.19 22.48
C LYS A 32 -5.14 -0.10 22.36
N ASN A 33 -5.64 0.70 21.44
CA ASN A 33 -7.08 0.88 21.21
C ASN A 33 -7.64 -0.34 20.46
N LYS A 34 -8.45 -1.14 21.16
CA LYS A 34 -9.01 -2.38 20.64
C LYS A 34 -9.91 -2.20 19.41
N LYS A 35 -10.70 -1.12 19.36
CA LYS A 35 -11.55 -0.82 18.20
C LYS A 35 -10.67 -0.54 16.97
N LEU A 36 -9.69 0.35 17.10
CA LEU A 36 -8.75 0.65 16.02
C LEU A 36 -7.96 -0.60 15.61
N GLN A 37 -7.51 -1.42 16.57
CA GLN A 37 -6.80 -2.66 16.27
C GLN A 37 -7.63 -3.64 15.43
N ASN A 38 -8.93 -3.74 15.69
CA ASN A 38 -9.83 -4.61 14.92
C ASN A 38 -10.04 -4.07 13.50
N GLU A 39 -10.20 -2.76 13.32
CA GLU A 39 -10.27 -2.14 11.98
C GLU A 39 -8.99 -2.38 11.18
N LEU A 40 -7.81 -2.18 11.81
CA LEU A 40 -6.52 -2.44 11.15
C LEU A 40 -6.34 -3.91 10.76
N LYS A 41 -6.86 -4.85 11.55
CA LYS A 41 -6.84 -6.28 11.19
C LYS A 41 -7.69 -6.57 9.96
N HIS A 42 -8.89 -5.96 9.89
CA HIS A 42 -9.76 -6.12 8.74
C HIS A 42 -9.09 -5.60 7.47
N ILE A 43 -8.51 -4.39 7.52
CA ILE A 43 -7.75 -3.84 6.39
C ILE A 43 -6.59 -4.78 6.03
N ALA A 44 -5.80 -5.24 6.99
CA ALA A 44 -4.67 -6.15 6.74
C ALA A 44 -5.10 -7.48 6.10
N GLU A 45 -6.31 -7.99 6.37
CA GLU A 45 -6.89 -9.16 5.72
C GLU A 45 -7.24 -8.86 4.25
N GLU A 46 -7.78 -7.67 3.94
CA GLU A 46 -8.05 -7.23 2.57
C GLU A 46 -6.74 -7.05 1.78
N GLU A 47 -5.74 -6.38 2.37
CA GLU A 47 -4.39 -6.25 1.81
C GLU A 47 -3.71 -7.60 1.53
N LYS A 48 -3.96 -8.61 2.37
CA LYS A 48 -3.44 -9.96 2.13
C LYS A 48 -4.02 -10.57 0.86
N VAL A 49 -5.28 -10.30 0.54
CA VAL A 49 -5.91 -10.76 -0.73
C VAL A 49 -5.25 -10.08 -1.93
N HIS A 50 -4.93 -8.78 -1.82
CA HIS A 50 -4.20 -8.05 -2.86
C HIS A 50 -2.79 -8.61 -3.05
N LEU A 51 -2.05 -8.81 -1.97
CA LEU A 51 -0.71 -9.40 -2.00
C LEU A 51 -0.71 -10.78 -2.64
N ASP A 52 -1.63 -11.68 -2.21
CA ASP A 52 -1.72 -13.05 -2.74
C ASP A 52 -1.99 -13.05 -4.26
N TYR A 53 -2.80 -12.12 -4.74
CA TYR A 53 -3.05 -11.95 -6.17
C TYR A 53 -1.76 -11.59 -6.92
N PHE A 54 -0.99 -10.62 -6.43
CA PHE A 54 0.26 -10.23 -7.09
C PHE A 54 1.38 -11.25 -6.93
N GLU A 55 1.48 -11.96 -5.79
CA GLU A 55 2.40 -13.09 -5.61
C GLU A 55 2.14 -14.18 -6.68
N LYS A 56 0.88 -14.53 -6.89
CA LYS A 56 0.49 -15.49 -7.93
C LYS A 56 0.90 -15.01 -9.32
N LEU A 57 0.58 -13.76 -9.67
CA LEU A 57 0.92 -13.22 -10.99
C LEU A 57 2.43 -13.12 -11.23
N ILE A 58 3.22 -12.74 -10.23
CA ILE A 58 4.68 -12.71 -10.32
C ILE A 58 5.23 -14.10 -10.66
N LEU A 59 4.70 -15.16 -10.04
CA LEU A 59 5.10 -16.54 -10.33
C LEU A 59 4.66 -16.99 -11.73
N GLU A 60 3.41 -16.73 -12.10
CA GLU A 60 2.85 -17.13 -13.41
C GLU A 60 3.55 -16.44 -14.58
N GLU A 61 3.79 -15.15 -14.46
CA GLU A 61 4.43 -14.32 -15.50
C GLU A 61 5.97 -14.37 -15.41
N ARG A 62 6.54 -15.08 -14.42
CA ARG A 62 7.99 -15.19 -14.16
C ARG A 62 8.67 -13.83 -14.00
N VAL A 63 7.99 -12.89 -13.35
CA VAL A 63 8.52 -11.57 -13.04
C VAL A 63 9.35 -11.64 -11.76
N ARG A 64 10.54 -11.03 -11.78
CA ARG A 64 11.38 -10.94 -10.60
C ARG A 64 10.79 -9.91 -9.62
N PRO A 65 10.53 -10.28 -8.35
CA PRO A 65 10.18 -9.30 -7.31
C PRO A 65 11.28 -8.26 -7.10
N THR A 66 10.93 -7.12 -6.50
CA THR A 66 11.95 -6.13 -6.14
C THR A 66 12.99 -6.71 -5.18
N VAL A 67 14.24 -6.33 -5.38
CA VAL A 67 15.33 -6.68 -4.44
C VAL A 67 15.19 -5.99 -3.08
N MET A 68 14.31 -4.99 -2.99
CA MET A 68 14.10 -4.18 -1.80
C MET A 68 13.11 -4.79 -0.79
N ASN A 69 12.55 -5.98 -1.04
CA ASN A 69 11.56 -6.61 -0.14
C ASN A 69 12.02 -6.66 1.32
N THR A 70 13.30 -6.95 1.57
CA THR A 70 13.85 -6.96 2.94
C THR A 70 13.77 -5.56 3.58
N VAL A 71 14.03 -4.50 2.81
CA VAL A 71 13.92 -3.11 3.28
C VAL A 71 12.46 -2.75 3.54
N TRP A 72 11.55 -3.12 2.64
CA TRP A 72 10.11 -2.87 2.81
C TRP A 72 9.54 -3.61 4.01
N LYS A 73 10.00 -4.83 4.27
CA LYS A 73 9.62 -5.60 5.46
C LYS A 73 9.96 -4.87 6.75
N TYR A 74 11.23 -4.57 6.97
CA TYR A 74 11.68 -3.97 8.23
C TYR A 74 11.29 -2.50 8.32
N GLY A 75 11.36 -1.75 7.23
CA GLY A 75 10.96 -0.35 7.15
C GLY A 75 9.46 -0.18 7.38
N GLY A 76 8.62 -0.97 6.71
CA GLY A 76 7.17 -0.97 6.89
C GLY A 76 6.77 -1.32 8.31
N PHE A 77 7.30 -2.42 8.87
CA PHE A 77 7.02 -2.80 10.25
C PHE A 77 7.43 -1.70 11.24
N SER A 78 8.62 -1.12 11.08
CA SER A 78 9.10 -0.04 11.95
C SER A 78 8.23 1.20 11.85
N MET A 79 7.84 1.61 10.64
CA MET A 79 6.93 2.73 10.43
C MET A 79 5.57 2.48 11.09
N GLY A 80 5.00 1.29 10.91
CA GLY A 80 3.75 0.91 11.58
C GLY A 80 3.86 0.93 13.10
N ALA A 81 4.93 0.36 13.65
CA ALA A 81 5.17 0.33 15.10
C ALA A 81 5.35 1.73 15.69
N VAL A 82 6.14 2.59 15.05
CA VAL A 82 6.34 3.98 15.49
C VAL A 82 5.04 4.76 15.47
N THR A 83 4.24 4.65 14.42
CA THR A 83 2.94 5.35 14.35
C THR A 83 1.98 4.89 15.43
N ALA A 84 1.93 3.59 15.74
CA ALA A 84 1.11 3.06 16.83
C ALA A 84 1.56 3.55 18.22
N LEU A 85 2.87 3.66 18.45
CA LEU A 85 3.43 4.22 19.69
C LEU A 85 3.16 5.72 19.83
N LEU A 86 3.14 6.48 18.73
CA LEU A 86 2.78 7.90 18.72
C LEU A 86 1.27 8.13 18.90
N GLY A 87 0.44 7.11 18.68
CA GLY A 87 -0.98 7.13 18.96
C GLY A 87 -1.90 7.12 17.76
N LYS A 88 -3.21 7.05 18.02
CA LYS A 88 -4.27 6.85 17.02
C LYS A 88 -4.15 7.79 15.81
N ASP A 89 -3.93 9.08 16.04
CA ASP A 89 -3.91 10.07 14.95
C ASP A 89 -2.75 9.82 13.96
N TYR A 90 -1.60 9.34 14.46
CA TYR A 90 -0.46 8.98 13.61
C TYR A 90 -0.69 7.67 12.85
N VAL A 91 -1.36 6.68 13.45
CA VAL A 91 -1.79 5.47 12.76
C VAL A 91 -2.68 5.82 11.58
N LEU A 92 -3.74 6.59 11.82
CA LEU A 92 -4.71 6.99 10.79
C LEU A 92 -4.06 7.87 9.71
N ALA A 93 -3.17 8.78 10.10
CA ALA A 93 -2.44 9.64 9.17
C ALA A 93 -1.47 8.84 8.29
N CYS A 94 -0.82 7.82 8.83
CA CYS A 94 0.04 6.90 8.08
C CYS A 94 -0.78 6.12 7.05
N THR A 95 -1.87 5.47 7.48
CA THR A 95 -2.79 4.78 6.59
C THR A 95 -3.27 5.69 5.46
N GLU A 96 -3.84 6.87 5.78
CA GLU A 96 -4.30 7.81 4.74
C GLU A 96 -3.19 8.18 3.75
N ALA A 97 -1.99 8.48 4.23
CA ALA A 97 -0.90 8.95 3.38
C ALA A 97 -0.33 7.84 2.48
N VAL A 98 -0.25 6.61 2.97
CA VAL A 98 0.18 5.45 2.18
C VAL A 98 -0.86 5.14 1.10
N GLU A 99 -2.14 4.98 1.50
CA GLU A 99 -3.19 4.60 0.57
C GLU A 99 -3.49 5.70 -0.46
N GLU A 100 -3.30 6.96 -0.12
CA GLU A 100 -3.41 8.04 -1.10
C GLU A 100 -2.41 7.87 -2.25
N GLU A 101 -1.17 7.46 -1.98
CA GLU A 101 -0.16 7.23 -3.01
C GLU A 101 -0.44 5.94 -3.80
N ILE A 102 -0.95 4.88 -3.15
CA ILE A 102 -1.38 3.65 -3.83
C ILE A 102 -2.56 3.92 -4.76
N VAL A 103 -3.58 4.66 -4.29
CA VAL A 103 -4.74 5.09 -5.11
C VAL A 103 -4.28 5.87 -6.35
N LYS A 104 -3.35 6.83 -6.20
CA LYS A 104 -2.78 7.56 -7.34
C LYS A 104 -2.06 6.62 -8.31
N HIS A 105 -1.28 5.69 -7.75
CA HIS A 105 -0.53 4.72 -8.53
C HIS A 105 -1.45 3.81 -9.35
N TYR A 106 -2.49 3.23 -8.75
CA TYR A 106 -3.46 2.41 -9.45
C TYR A 106 -4.27 3.18 -10.51
N ARG A 107 -4.64 4.44 -10.26
CA ARG A 107 -5.26 5.29 -11.27
C ARG A 107 -4.38 5.46 -12.50
N ASN A 108 -3.11 5.79 -12.31
CA ASN A 108 -2.15 5.94 -13.41
C ASN A 108 -1.97 4.61 -14.19
N GLN A 109 -1.99 3.47 -13.50
CA GLN A 109 -1.93 2.16 -14.17
C GLN A 109 -3.18 1.89 -15.02
N LEU A 110 -4.37 2.20 -14.51
CA LEU A 110 -5.63 1.99 -15.25
C LEU A 110 -5.65 2.74 -16.59
N ASP A 111 -5.06 3.94 -16.63
CA ASP A 111 -4.94 4.74 -17.85
C ASP A 111 -3.96 4.11 -18.86
N ALA A 112 -2.97 3.36 -18.38
CA ALA A 112 -1.94 2.73 -19.21
C ALA A 112 -2.27 1.28 -19.63
N ILE A 113 -3.24 0.63 -18.99
CA ILE A 113 -3.63 -0.76 -19.30
C ILE A 113 -4.53 -0.80 -20.53
N ASP A 114 -4.11 -1.56 -21.54
CA ASP A 114 -4.92 -1.87 -22.71
C ASP A 114 -6.12 -2.75 -22.34
N ASP A 115 -7.32 -2.33 -22.76
CA ASP A 115 -8.56 -3.01 -22.43
C ASP A 115 -8.72 -4.38 -23.08
N VAL A 116 -8.10 -4.60 -24.23
CA VAL A 116 -8.30 -5.82 -25.03
C VAL A 116 -7.46 -6.98 -24.48
N GLU A 117 -6.15 -6.75 -24.31
CA GLU A 117 -5.21 -7.81 -23.94
C GLU A 117 -5.22 -8.16 -22.44
N LYS A 118 -5.48 -7.18 -21.57
CA LYS A 118 -5.34 -7.34 -20.10
C LYS A 118 -6.63 -6.99 -19.35
N LYS A 119 -7.78 -7.29 -19.94
CA LYS A 119 -9.11 -6.97 -19.39
C LYS A 119 -9.31 -7.46 -17.94
N ASN A 120 -8.92 -8.69 -17.65
CA ASN A 120 -9.06 -9.24 -16.30
C ASN A 120 -8.15 -8.53 -15.29
N PHE A 121 -6.91 -8.25 -15.66
CA PHE A 121 -5.98 -7.48 -14.84
C PHE A 121 -6.52 -6.09 -14.56
N LYS A 122 -6.98 -5.36 -15.60
CA LYS A 122 -7.59 -4.03 -15.45
C LYS A 122 -8.79 -4.06 -14.50
N LYS A 123 -9.66 -5.06 -14.63
CA LYS A 123 -10.83 -5.23 -13.73
C LYS A 123 -10.39 -5.43 -12.28
N THR A 124 -9.33 -6.22 -12.04
CA THR A 124 -8.82 -6.45 -10.68
C THR A 124 -8.17 -5.19 -10.11
N ILE A 125 -7.33 -4.48 -10.89
CA ILE A 125 -6.74 -3.20 -10.45
C ILE A 125 -7.84 -2.18 -10.11
N LYS A 126 -8.92 -2.12 -10.88
CA LYS A 126 -10.06 -1.25 -10.55
C LYS A 126 -10.71 -1.63 -9.23
N LYS A 127 -10.91 -2.93 -8.96
CA LYS A 127 -11.45 -3.39 -7.68
C LYS A 127 -10.52 -3.00 -6.52
N PHE A 128 -9.22 -3.27 -6.64
CA PHE A 128 -8.24 -2.91 -5.62
C PHE A 128 -8.21 -1.40 -5.38
N LEU A 129 -8.23 -0.59 -6.44
CA LEU A 129 -8.37 0.86 -6.31
C LEU A 129 -9.57 1.28 -5.46
N ASP A 130 -10.73 0.62 -5.64
CA ASP A 130 -11.93 0.92 -4.86
C ASP A 130 -11.77 0.52 -3.38
N ASP A 131 -11.02 -0.56 -3.10
CA ASP A 131 -10.72 -1.00 -1.74
C ASP A 131 -9.70 -0.05 -1.08
N GLU A 132 -8.61 0.34 -1.78
CA GLU A 132 -7.63 1.33 -1.28
C GLU A 132 -8.25 2.70 -0.98
N ASP A 133 -9.22 3.14 -1.79
CA ASP A 133 -9.91 4.41 -1.54
C ASP A 133 -10.78 4.35 -0.26
N LYS A 134 -11.29 3.16 0.11
CA LYS A 134 -11.96 2.94 1.41
C LYS A 134 -10.95 3.00 2.55
N HIS A 135 -9.78 2.33 2.42
CA HIS A 135 -8.71 2.37 3.43
C HIS A 135 -8.21 3.80 3.65
N ARG A 136 -7.96 4.54 2.56
CA ARG A 136 -7.62 5.96 2.60
C ARG A 136 -8.68 6.78 3.33
N SER A 137 -9.96 6.55 3.01
CA SER A 137 -11.09 7.25 3.62
C SER A 137 -11.22 6.95 5.11
N PHE A 138 -11.00 5.70 5.53
CA PHE A 138 -10.91 5.33 6.94
C PHE A 138 -9.82 6.13 7.66
N GLY A 139 -8.62 6.24 7.09
CA GLY A 139 -7.52 7.04 7.63
C GLY A 139 -7.90 8.52 7.78
N SER A 140 -8.59 9.09 6.78
CA SER A 140 -8.92 10.53 6.75
C SER A 140 -10.03 10.96 7.70
N THR A 141 -10.99 10.06 7.99
CA THR A 141 -12.25 10.43 8.66
C THR A 141 -12.09 10.69 10.15
N HIS A 142 -11.15 10.06 10.84
CA HIS A 142 -11.07 10.01 12.29
C HIS A 142 -9.80 10.61 12.89
N GLN A 143 -9.00 11.34 12.11
CA GLN A 143 -7.74 11.91 12.57
C GLN A 143 -7.84 13.39 12.93
N ASN A 144 -6.93 13.84 13.78
CA ASN A 144 -6.71 15.25 14.07
C ASN A 144 -6.05 15.96 12.87
N LYS A 145 -6.54 17.16 12.52
CA LYS A 145 -6.01 17.97 11.39
C LYS A 145 -4.92 18.96 11.80
N SER A 146 -4.20 18.69 12.89
CA SER A 146 -3.13 19.57 13.38
C SER A 146 -1.99 19.72 12.34
N LEU A 147 -1.22 20.81 12.45
CA LEU A 147 -0.06 21.06 11.60
C LEU A 147 0.97 19.90 11.68
N ARG A 148 1.16 19.33 12.86
CA ARG A 148 2.08 18.19 13.08
C ARG A 148 1.64 16.95 12.29
N ILE A 149 0.35 16.63 12.32
CA ILE A 149 -0.20 15.50 11.55
C ILE A 149 -0.09 15.75 10.04
N ARG A 150 -0.34 16.98 9.59
CA ARG A 150 -0.15 17.35 8.18
C ARG A 150 1.30 17.18 7.73
N ALA A 151 2.25 17.70 8.49
CA ALA A 151 3.68 17.54 8.19
C ALA A 151 4.11 16.06 8.20
N PHE A 152 3.60 15.28 9.14
CA PHE A 152 3.85 13.83 9.19
C PHE A 152 3.32 13.11 7.95
N LYS A 153 2.10 13.42 7.49
CA LYS A 153 1.54 12.85 6.25
C LYS A 153 2.41 13.13 5.04
N GLU A 154 2.90 14.38 4.90
CA GLU A 154 3.81 14.71 3.79
C GLU A 154 5.10 13.88 3.81
N LEU A 155 5.66 13.65 5.00
CA LEU A 155 6.82 12.77 5.16
C LEU A 155 6.51 11.33 4.73
N VAL A 156 5.37 10.78 5.17
CA VAL A 156 4.95 9.41 4.78
C VAL A 156 4.72 9.32 3.27
N ARG A 157 4.05 10.31 2.66
CA ARG A 157 3.87 10.37 1.19
C ARG A 157 5.21 10.32 0.45
N LEU A 158 6.17 11.15 0.87
CA LEU A 158 7.50 11.18 0.26
C LEU A 158 8.20 9.82 0.36
N ILE A 159 8.11 9.15 1.52
CA ILE A 159 8.68 7.80 1.73
C ILE A 159 7.99 6.81 0.79
N THR A 160 6.66 6.81 0.71
CA THR A 160 5.88 5.90 -0.13
C THR A 160 6.16 6.12 -1.62
N GLN A 161 6.18 7.37 -2.09
CA GLN A 161 6.56 7.70 -3.46
C GLN A 161 7.98 7.23 -3.81
N THR A 162 8.91 7.40 -2.87
CA THR A 162 10.29 6.94 -3.05
C THR A 162 10.34 5.41 -3.15
N ALA A 163 9.58 4.70 -2.30
CA ALA A 163 9.48 3.25 -2.35
C ALA A 163 8.89 2.75 -3.68
N ILE A 164 7.82 3.38 -4.18
CA ILE A 164 7.23 3.10 -5.49
C ILE A 164 8.28 3.29 -6.59
N ASN A 165 8.96 4.43 -6.63
CA ASN A 165 9.95 4.76 -7.66
C ASN A 165 11.15 3.81 -7.67
N ILE A 166 11.62 3.37 -6.50
CA ILE A 166 12.70 2.39 -6.39
C ILE A 166 12.23 1.02 -6.88
N SER A 167 11.05 0.58 -6.45
CA SER A 167 10.50 -0.73 -6.82
C SER A 167 10.15 -0.84 -8.31
N GLN A 168 9.96 0.28 -9.00
CA GLN A 168 9.81 0.29 -10.46
C GLN A 168 11.10 -0.11 -11.18
N LYS A 169 12.27 0.25 -10.62
CA LYS A 169 13.57 0.06 -11.28
C LYS A 169 14.24 -1.27 -10.88
N TYR A 170 14.06 -1.70 -9.66
CA TYR A 170 14.77 -2.80 -9.02
C TYR A 170 13.78 -3.79 -8.37
#